data_a6aa592651d15c133eeff21c5e685f44
#
_entry.id   a6aa592651d15c133eeff21c5e685f44
#
_cell.length_a   1.000
_cell.length_b   1.000
_cell.length_c   1.000
_cell.angle_alpha   90.00
_cell.angle_beta   90.00
_cell.angle_gamma   90.00
#
_symmetry.space_group_name_H-M   'P 1'
#
loop_
_entity.id
_entity.type
_entity.pdbx_description
1 polymer ?
#
loop_
_entity_poly.entity_id
_entity_poly.type
_entity_poly.pdbx_seq_one_letter_code
_entity_poly.pdbx_strand_id
1 'polypeptide(L)'
;MSKIRIAVAGAGLIGRRHIELIKASPSCELAAVVDPLEIDAQYLDSLGVTHYADLSACLAEDKPDGVILATPNALHVEQTLQCIEAGVAALIEKPVAHSVAEGKRLLAVADATGAKLLVGHHRAHSPILAKAREVIRDDILGDIVAVQGSALFYKPDDYFDAAIWRRQEGGGPILINMIHEIGNLRSLCGEIVAVQAMQSSAARGFPVEDTVCIGLRFESGALGSFLLSDSSACARSWEQTSQENASYPSYEDEDCYVISGKNGSLSVPTMRLKYYARVEDRSWWKPFQTGLAGVERHDPLEIQLEHFCNVIRGTESPLVSVRDGLRNLIITEAISAAAKSGSIMEIGPI
;
A
#
# COMPACT_ATOMS: atom_id res chain seq x y z
N MET A 1 -10.49 -25.08 -13.28
CA MET A 1 -10.22 -23.93 -14.17
C MET A 1 -8.77 -24.02 -14.60
N SER A 2 -8.41 -23.55 -15.81
CA SER A 2 -7.01 -23.42 -16.21
C SER A 2 -6.29 -22.42 -15.29
N LYS A 3 -5.00 -22.65 -15.04
CA LYS A 3 -4.18 -21.68 -14.32
C LYS A 3 -4.05 -20.39 -15.14
N ILE A 4 -4.03 -19.27 -14.44
CA ILE A 4 -3.78 -17.95 -15.03
C ILE A 4 -2.28 -17.82 -15.30
N ARG A 5 -1.90 -17.44 -16.52
CA ARG A 5 -0.52 -17.23 -16.94
C ARG A 5 -0.10 -15.80 -16.65
N ILE A 6 0.85 -15.61 -15.72
CA ILE A 6 1.28 -14.29 -15.27
C ILE A 6 2.76 -14.09 -15.59
N ALA A 7 3.08 -13.01 -16.30
CA ALA A 7 4.46 -12.55 -16.46
C ALA A 7 4.81 -11.54 -15.35
N VAL A 8 6.10 -11.48 -14.99
CA VAL A 8 6.61 -10.49 -14.04
C VAL A 8 7.63 -9.60 -14.74
N ALA A 9 7.36 -8.31 -14.81
CA ALA A 9 8.28 -7.30 -15.31
C ALA A 9 9.01 -6.64 -14.15
N GLY A 10 10.34 -6.72 -14.16
CA GLY A 10 11.24 -6.34 -13.07
C GLY A 10 11.56 -7.51 -12.14
N ALA A 11 12.81 -7.99 -12.16
CA ALA A 11 13.29 -9.09 -11.31
C ALA A 11 14.07 -8.60 -10.08
N GLY A 12 13.75 -7.39 -9.57
CA GLY A 12 14.25 -6.84 -8.33
C GLY A 12 13.65 -7.52 -7.09
N LEU A 13 13.83 -6.91 -5.91
CA LEU A 13 13.39 -7.48 -4.63
C LEU A 13 11.91 -7.87 -4.64
N ILE A 14 11.02 -6.95 -5.01
CA ILE A 14 9.57 -7.21 -4.99
C ILE A 14 9.15 -8.12 -6.15
N GLY A 15 9.76 -7.98 -7.33
CA GLY A 15 9.47 -8.87 -8.45
C GLY A 15 9.80 -10.32 -8.16
N ARG A 16 10.94 -10.60 -7.51
CA ARG A 16 11.30 -11.95 -7.05
C ARG A 16 10.30 -12.49 -6.04
N ARG A 17 9.80 -11.66 -5.13
CA ARG A 17 8.74 -12.06 -4.20
C ARG A 17 7.46 -12.45 -4.93
N HIS A 18 7.04 -11.69 -5.94
CA HIS A 18 5.90 -12.07 -6.79
C HIS A 18 6.12 -13.37 -7.54
N ILE A 19 7.33 -13.60 -8.08
CA ILE A 19 7.68 -14.87 -8.75
C ILE A 19 7.54 -16.05 -7.77
N GLU A 20 8.04 -15.94 -6.55
CA GLU A 20 7.90 -16.96 -5.51
C GLU A 20 6.42 -17.27 -5.20
N LEU A 21 5.61 -16.25 -5.05
CA LEU A 21 4.18 -16.37 -4.78
C LEU A 21 3.44 -17.04 -5.94
N ILE A 22 3.72 -16.65 -7.18
CA ILE A 22 3.15 -17.30 -8.39
C ILE A 22 3.50 -18.78 -8.43
N LYS A 23 4.77 -19.14 -8.16
CA LYS A 23 5.21 -20.55 -8.14
C LYS A 23 4.54 -21.37 -7.06
N ALA A 24 4.20 -20.77 -5.92
CA ALA A 24 3.51 -21.43 -4.81
C ALA A 24 1.98 -21.52 -5.00
N SER A 25 1.42 -20.69 -5.88
CA SER A 25 -0.04 -20.57 -6.05
C SER A 25 -0.62 -21.75 -6.86
N PRO A 26 -1.77 -22.30 -6.45
CA PRO A 26 -2.54 -23.24 -7.27
C PRO A 26 -3.32 -22.56 -8.40
N SER A 27 -3.57 -21.24 -8.32
CA SER A 27 -4.49 -20.48 -9.18
C SER A 27 -3.82 -19.94 -10.45
N CYS A 28 -2.49 -19.80 -10.42
CA CYS A 28 -1.72 -19.22 -11.53
C CYS A 28 -0.40 -19.96 -11.77
N GLU A 29 0.29 -19.57 -12.81
CA GLU A 29 1.64 -20.05 -13.16
C GLU A 29 2.47 -18.91 -13.76
N LEU A 30 3.79 -18.99 -13.56
CA LEU A 30 4.71 -18.02 -14.14
C LEU A 30 4.82 -18.28 -15.65
N ALA A 31 4.47 -17.26 -16.44
CA ALA A 31 4.56 -17.31 -17.90
C ALA A 31 5.96 -16.91 -18.39
N ALA A 32 6.44 -15.75 -17.92
CA ALA A 32 7.72 -15.18 -18.34
C ALA A 32 8.27 -14.23 -17.27
N VAL A 33 9.56 -13.91 -17.38
CA VAL A 33 10.21 -12.82 -16.64
C VAL A 33 10.71 -11.79 -17.63
N VAL A 34 10.45 -10.51 -17.35
CA VAL A 34 10.89 -9.39 -18.19
C VAL A 34 11.83 -8.50 -17.38
N ASP A 35 13.09 -8.39 -17.78
CA ASP A 35 14.06 -7.49 -17.17
C ASP A 35 15.15 -7.15 -18.19
N PRO A 36 15.49 -5.86 -18.45
CA PRO A 36 16.55 -5.49 -19.39
C PRO A 36 17.95 -5.84 -18.89
N LEU A 37 18.10 -6.07 -17.58
CA LEU A 37 19.36 -6.47 -16.99
C LEU A 37 19.57 -7.98 -17.07
N GLU A 38 20.82 -8.37 -17.13
CA GLU A 38 21.20 -9.78 -17.09
C GLU A 38 20.83 -10.37 -15.72
N ILE A 39 19.95 -11.38 -15.74
CA ILE A 39 19.55 -12.11 -14.55
C ILE A 39 20.46 -13.34 -14.45
N ASP A 40 20.84 -13.72 -13.23
CA ASP A 40 21.64 -14.93 -13.00
C ASP A 40 21.04 -16.14 -13.73
N ALA A 41 21.85 -16.76 -14.58
CA ALA A 41 21.40 -17.84 -15.47
C ALA A 41 20.87 -19.05 -14.69
N GLN A 42 21.52 -19.39 -13.56
CA GLN A 42 21.08 -20.51 -12.71
C GLN A 42 19.70 -20.22 -12.09
N TYR A 43 19.45 -18.96 -11.72
CA TYR A 43 18.15 -18.56 -11.22
C TYR A 43 17.08 -18.67 -12.33
N LEU A 44 17.35 -18.15 -13.54
CA LEU A 44 16.42 -18.28 -14.67
C LEU A 44 16.14 -19.74 -15.04
N ASP A 45 17.17 -20.58 -15.11
CA ASP A 45 17.02 -22.02 -15.38
C ASP A 45 16.11 -22.69 -14.32
N SER A 46 16.21 -22.26 -13.06
CA SER A 46 15.36 -22.77 -11.97
C SER A 46 13.89 -22.36 -12.10
N LEU A 47 13.60 -21.30 -12.86
CA LEU A 47 12.23 -20.85 -13.12
C LEU A 47 11.59 -21.64 -14.28
N GLY A 48 12.36 -22.07 -15.25
CA GLY A 48 11.89 -22.83 -16.40
C GLY A 48 10.99 -22.05 -17.36
N VAL A 49 11.16 -20.71 -17.43
CA VAL A 49 10.35 -19.81 -18.25
C VAL A 49 11.23 -18.94 -19.14
N THR A 50 10.64 -18.32 -20.15
CA THR A 50 11.33 -17.39 -21.04
C THR A 50 11.68 -16.10 -20.34
N HIS A 51 12.89 -15.59 -20.57
CA HIS A 51 13.34 -14.28 -20.19
C HIS A 51 13.28 -13.34 -21.39
N TYR A 52 12.65 -12.17 -21.20
CA TYR A 52 12.57 -11.11 -22.19
C TYR A 52 13.30 -9.86 -21.70
N ALA A 53 14.00 -9.17 -22.60
CA ALA A 53 14.64 -7.89 -22.28
C ALA A 53 13.64 -6.73 -22.20
N ASP A 54 12.52 -6.84 -22.92
CA ASP A 54 11.46 -5.81 -22.95
C ASP A 54 10.05 -6.42 -22.89
N LEU A 55 9.10 -5.61 -22.43
CA LEU A 55 7.72 -6.03 -22.21
C LEU A 55 6.97 -6.27 -23.53
N SER A 56 7.25 -5.51 -24.58
CA SER A 56 6.52 -5.62 -25.84
C SER A 56 6.78 -6.98 -26.51
N ALA A 57 8.01 -7.48 -26.45
CA ALA A 57 8.33 -8.83 -26.94
C ALA A 57 7.56 -9.91 -26.14
N CYS A 58 7.54 -9.80 -24.81
CA CYS A 58 6.78 -10.73 -23.97
C CYS A 58 5.28 -10.71 -24.29
N LEU A 59 4.69 -9.53 -24.45
CA LEU A 59 3.26 -9.38 -24.78
C LEU A 59 2.93 -9.95 -26.17
N ALA A 60 3.83 -9.81 -27.15
CA ALA A 60 3.63 -10.29 -28.52
C ALA A 60 3.80 -11.81 -28.64
N GLU A 61 4.81 -12.40 -28.01
CA GLU A 61 5.23 -13.78 -28.18
C GLU A 61 4.59 -14.74 -27.19
N ASP A 62 4.63 -14.40 -25.88
CA ASP A 62 4.16 -15.26 -24.78
C ASP A 62 2.68 -15.08 -24.47
N LYS A 63 2.15 -13.87 -24.70
CA LYS A 63 0.73 -13.51 -24.52
C LYS A 63 0.19 -13.96 -23.16
N PRO A 64 0.74 -13.45 -22.04
CA PRO A 64 0.25 -13.81 -20.71
C PRO A 64 -1.19 -13.28 -20.50
N ASP A 65 -1.93 -13.89 -19.57
CA ASP A 65 -3.25 -13.41 -19.16
C ASP A 65 -3.14 -12.11 -18.32
N GLY A 66 -2.01 -11.95 -17.62
CA GLY A 66 -1.71 -10.77 -16.84
C GLY A 66 -0.22 -10.52 -16.67
N VAL A 67 0.13 -9.28 -16.33
CA VAL A 67 1.50 -8.86 -16.03
C VAL A 67 1.54 -8.18 -14.65
N ILE A 68 2.52 -8.56 -13.83
CA ILE A 68 2.88 -7.81 -12.63
C ILE A 68 4.02 -6.86 -12.98
N LEU A 69 3.78 -5.54 -12.89
CA LEU A 69 4.74 -4.49 -13.18
C LEU A 69 5.47 -4.11 -11.89
N ALA A 70 6.61 -4.75 -11.63
CA ALA A 70 7.49 -4.56 -10.48
C ALA A 70 8.78 -3.80 -10.85
N THR A 71 8.71 -3.01 -11.90
CA THR A 71 9.78 -2.19 -12.46
C THR A 71 9.95 -0.88 -11.69
N PRO A 72 10.97 -0.03 -11.98
CA PRO A 72 11.04 1.31 -11.45
C PRO A 72 9.78 2.13 -11.78
N ASN A 73 9.29 2.92 -10.81
CA ASN A 73 8.03 3.67 -10.88
C ASN A 73 7.91 4.60 -12.11
N ALA A 74 9.04 5.07 -12.67
CA ALA A 74 9.05 5.85 -13.90
C ALA A 74 8.56 5.08 -15.14
N LEU A 75 8.55 3.74 -15.11
CA LEU A 75 8.11 2.88 -16.20
C LEU A 75 6.66 2.43 -16.06
N HIS A 76 6.04 2.55 -14.88
CA HIS A 76 4.73 1.97 -14.59
C HIS A 76 3.66 2.39 -15.59
N VAL A 77 3.57 3.69 -15.91
CA VAL A 77 2.52 4.20 -16.78
C VAL A 77 2.70 3.69 -18.21
N GLU A 78 3.89 3.81 -18.78
CA GLU A 78 4.14 3.37 -20.15
C GLU A 78 3.94 1.85 -20.31
N GLN A 79 4.43 1.06 -19.37
CA GLN A 79 4.25 -0.39 -19.40
C GLN A 79 2.78 -0.79 -19.18
N THR A 80 2.04 -0.07 -18.34
CA THR A 80 0.60 -0.29 -18.20
C THR A 80 -0.15 0.00 -19.50
N LEU A 81 0.21 1.06 -20.21
CA LEU A 81 -0.38 1.39 -21.50
C LEU A 81 -0.09 0.31 -22.55
N GLN A 82 1.11 -0.26 -22.57
CA GLN A 82 1.44 -1.42 -23.44
C GLN A 82 0.55 -2.63 -23.09
N CYS A 83 0.32 -2.92 -21.82
CA CYS A 83 -0.60 -3.98 -21.40
C CYS A 83 -2.03 -3.71 -21.86
N ILE A 84 -2.52 -2.47 -21.73
CA ILE A 84 -3.86 -2.07 -22.18
C ILE A 84 -4.00 -2.28 -23.70
N GLU A 85 -3.02 -1.82 -24.49
CA GLU A 85 -3.01 -1.99 -25.95
C GLU A 85 -3.01 -3.46 -26.37
N ALA A 86 -2.31 -4.32 -25.61
CA ALA A 86 -2.29 -5.76 -25.83
C ALA A 86 -3.54 -6.49 -25.30
N GLY A 87 -4.44 -5.80 -24.59
CA GLY A 87 -5.61 -6.42 -23.96
C GLY A 87 -5.26 -7.31 -22.75
N VAL A 88 -4.10 -7.12 -22.12
CA VAL A 88 -3.56 -7.91 -21.01
C VAL A 88 -3.82 -7.16 -19.70
N ALA A 89 -4.27 -7.88 -18.67
CA ALA A 89 -4.46 -7.31 -17.35
C ALA A 89 -3.12 -6.93 -16.69
N ALA A 90 -3.12 -5.88 -15.84
CA ALA A 90 -1.89 -5.51 -15.14
C ALA A 90 -2.12 -5.30 -13.62
N LEU A 91 -1.19 -5.83 -12.80
CA LEU A 91 -0.96 -5.43 -11.44
C LEU A 91 0.24 -4.46 -11.45
N ILE A 92 -0.01 -3.22 -11.04
CA ILE A 92 0.99 -2.15 -11.10
C ILE A 92 1.52 -1.93 -9.69
N GLU A 93 2.80 -2.18 -9.42
CA GLU A 93 3.38 -1.89 -8.12
C GLU A 93 3.24 -0.40 -7.76
N LYS A 94 3.24 -0.13 -6.46
CA LYS A 94 3.13 1.24 -5.96
C LYS A 94 4.49 1.98 -6.06
N PRO A 95 4.47 3.29 -6.27
CA PRO A 95 3.30 4.13 -6.60
C PRO A 95 2.77 3.83 -8.01
N VAL A 96 1.49 4.08 -8.24
CA VAL A 96 0.86 3.83 -9.55
C VAL A 96 1.53 4.57 -10.73
N ALA A 97 2.18 5.68 -10.43
CA ALA A 97 2.95 6.51 -11.37
C ALA A 97 4.07 7.25 -10.62
N HIS A 98 5.05 7.76 -11.34
CA HIS A 98 6.12 8.56 -10.75
C HIS A 98 5.72 10.04 -10.49
N SER A 99 4.59 10.48 -11.06
CA SER A 99 4.04 11.83 -10.86
C SER A 99 2.51 11.82 -10.97
N VAL A 100 1.87 12.81 -10.34
CA VAL A 100 0.41 13.00 -10.44
C VAL A 100 -0.03 13.23 -11.89
N ALA A 101 0.75 13.93 -12.72
CA ALA A 101 0.43 14.18 -14.13
C ALA A 101 0.36 12.87 -14.92
N GLU A 102 1.33 12.00 -14.78
CA GLU A 102 1.35 10.67 -15.42
C GLU A 102 0.23 9.76 -14.88
N GLY A 103 -0.03 9.81 -13.59
CA GLY A 103 -1.15 9.07 -12.99
C GLY A 103 -2.51 9.51 -13.54
N LYS A 104 -2.72 10.82 -13.79
CA LYS A 104 -3.94 11.34 -14.44
C LYS A 104 -4.05 10.87 -15.89
N ARG A 105 -2.94 10.84 -16.63
CA ARG A 105 -2.90 10.31 -18.00
C ARG A 105 -3.31 8.84 -18.02
N LEU A 106 -2.76 8.03 -17.12
CA LEU A 106 -3.12 6.62 -17.01
C LEU A 106 -4.60 6.44 -16.64
N LEU A 107 -5.10 7.21 -15.67
CA LEU A 107 -6.49 7.16 -15.24
C LEU A 107 -7.45 7.43 -16.39
N ALA A 108 -7.18 8.45 -17.21
CA ALA A 108 -8.01 8.77 -18.36
C ALA A 108 -8.10 7.62 -19.36
N VAL A 109 -7.00 6.91 -19.61
CA VAL A 109 -7.00 5.73 -20.51
C VAL A 109 -7.70 4.54 -19.84
N ALA A 110 -7.46 4.31 -18.56
CA ALA A 110 -8.11 3.22 -17.80
C ALA A 110 -9.64 3.39 -17.79
N ASP A 111 -10.14 4.61 -17.53
CA ASP A 111 -11.58 4.93 -17.54
C ASP A 111 -12.19 4.76 -18.95
N ALA A 112 -11.46 5.13 -20.00
CA ALA A 112 -11.93 5.02 -21.39
C ALA A 112 -11.98 3.57 -21.90
N THR A 113 -11.08 2.71 -21.44
CA THR A 113 -10.94 1.33 -21.94
C THR A 113 -11.63 0.29 -21.08
N GLY A 114 -11.86 0.57 -19.80
CA GLY A 114 -12.32 -0.42 -18.82
C GLY A 114 -11.31 -1.54 -18.58
N ALA A 115 -10.01 -1.27 -18.77
CA ALA A 115 -8.95 -2.24 -18.63
C ALA A 115 -8.88 -2.83 -17.22
N LYS A 116 -8.51 -4.10 -17.11
CA LYS A 116 -8.38 -4.84 -15.84
C LYS A 116 -7.06 -4.48 -15.16
N LEU A 117 -7.09 -3.46 -14.31
CA LEU A 117 -5.91 -2.91 -13.64
C LEU A 117 -6.09 -2.96 -12.12
N LEU A 118 -5.09 -3.51 -11.41
CA LEU A 118 -5.00 -3.54 -9.95
C LEU A 118 -3.73 -2.80 -9.52
N VAL A 119 -3.82 -1.91 -8.55
CA VAL A 119 -2.63 -1.23 -8.00
C VAL A 119 -2.09 -1.97 -6.78
N GLY A 120 -0.79 -2.21 -6.74
CA GLY A 120 -0.04 -3.03 -5.80
C GLY A 120 0.06 -2.48 -4.36
N HIS A 121 -0.99 -1.88 -3.84
CA HIS A 121 -1.11 -1.56 -2.42
C HIS A 121 -1.51 -2.83 -1.65
N HIS A 122 -0.58 -3.76 -1.47
CA HIS A 122 -0.85 -5.09 -0.90
C HIS A 122 -1.56 -5.05 0.45
N ARG A 123 -1.26 -4.08 1.33
CA ARG A 123 -1.91 -3.96 2.63
C ARG A 123 -3.43 -3.79 2.55
N ALA A 124 -3.99 -3.27 1.45
CA ALA A 124 -5.43 -3.22 1.25
C ALA A 124 -6.10 -4.61 1.31
N HIS A 125 -5.34 -5.67 1.02
CA HIS A 125 -5.75 -7.07 1.07
C HIS A 125 -5.54 -7.72 2.46
N SER A 126 -5.06 -6.95 3.45
CA SER A 126 -4.88 -7.41 4.83
C SER A 126 -6.21 -7.85 5.46
N PRO A 127 -6.26 -9.06 6.03
CA PRO A 127 -7.41 -9.50 6.83
C PRO A 127 -7.69 -8.59 8.03
N ILE A 128 -6.63 -8.00 8.61
CA ILE A 128 -6.76 -7.05 9.72
C ILE A 128 -7.53 -5.81 9.27
N LEU A 129 -7.17 -5.23 8.11
CA LEU A 129 -7.89 -4.07 7.56
C LEU A 129 -9.31 -4.42 7.13
N ALA A 130 -9.52 -5.63 6.59
CA ALA A 130 -10.86 -6.10 6.26
C ALA A 130 -11.74 -6.18 7.52
N LYS A 131 -11.22 -6.74 8.61
CA LYS A 131 -11.92 -6.83 9.89
C LYS A 131 -12.13 -5.46 10.55
N ALA A 132 -11.15 -4.56 10.45
CA ALA A 132 -11.30 -3.20 10.96
C ALA A 132 -12.42 -2.43 10.23
N ARG A 133 -12.50 -2.56 8.90
CA ARG A 133 -13.61 -2.01 8.09
C ARG A 133 -14.97 -2.60 8.49
N GLU A 134 -15.04 -3.91 8.80
CA GLU A 134 -16.25 -4.56 9.30
C GLU A 134 -16.71 -3.94 10.61
N VAL A 135 -15.81 -3.83 11.61
CA VAL A 135 -16.10 -3.21 12.91
C VAL A 135 -16.62 -1.77 12.77
N ILE A 136 -16.03 -0.99 11.85
CA ILE A 136 -16.45 0.40 11.59
C ILE A 136 -17.83 0.42 10.91
N ARG A 137 -18.04 -0.42 9.90
CA ARG A 137 -19.33 -0.52 9.18
C ARG A 137 -20.47 -0.97 10.08
N ASP A 138 -20.18 -1.85 11.04
CA ASP A 138 -21.18 -2.36 11.99
C ASP A 138 -21.53 -1.34 13.09
N ASP A 139 -21.07 -0.10 12.93
CA ASP A 139 -21.36 1.08 13.78
C ASP A 139 -20.97 0.93 15.25
N ILE A 140 -20.08 0.00 15.57
CA ILE A 140 -19.63 -0.23 16.97
C ILE A 140 -18.95 1.03 17.54
N LEU A 141 -18.20 1.74 16.67
CA LEU A 141 -17.49 2.96 17.06
C LEU A 141 -18.37 4.22 17.00
N GLY A 142 -19.49 4.18 16.27
CA GLY A 142 -20.24 5.36 15.86
C GLY A 142 -19.45 6.20 14.86
N ASP A 143 -19.92 7.41 14.55
CA ASP A 143 -19.18 8.33 13.66
C ASP A 143 -17.74 8.50 14.13
N ILE A 144 -16.79 8.32 13.22
CA ILE A 144 -15.36 8.52 13.50
C ILE A 144 -15.12 10.01 13.80
N VAL A 145 -14.40 10.27 14.87
CA VAL A 145 -14.05 11.63 15.33
C VAL A 145 -12.57 11.90 15.18
N ALA A 146 -11.73 10.90 15.50
CA ALA A 146 -10.29 11.09 15.50
C ALA A 146 -9.55 9.78 15.16
N VAL A 147 -8.37 9.92 14.57
CA VAL A 147 -7.42 8.83 14.39
C VAL A 147 -6.01 9.26 14.80
N GLN A 148 -5.34 8.41 15.55
CA GLN A 148 -3.91 8.52 15.83
C GLN A 148 -3.19 7.37 15.10
N GLY A 149 -2.17 7.68 14.30
CA GLY A 149 -1.38 6.69 13.58
C GLY A 149 0.11 6.87 13.78
N SER A 150 0.86 5.81 13.56
CA SER A 150 2.32 5.84 13.58
C SER A 150 2.91 4.79 12.65
N ALA A 151 4.06 5.14 12.07
CA ALA A 151 5.00 4.22 11.42
C ALA A 151 6.40 4.59 11.90
N LEU A 152 6.75 4.06 13.07
CA LEU A 152 8.00 4.33 13.75
C LEU A 152 8.83 3.04 13.76
N PHE A 153 9.98 3.08 13.10
CA PHE A 153 10.90 1.95 12.94
C PHE A 153 12.30 2.44 12.63
N TYR A 154 13.28 1.56 12.71
CA TYR A 154 14.67 1.89 12.39
C TYR A 154 15.13 1.12 11.16
N LYS A 155 15.40 1.83 10.05
CA LYS A 155 16.08 1.25 8.89
C LYS A 155 17.58 1.22 9.15
N PRO A 156 18.24 0.06 8.99
CA PRO A 156 19.68 -0.04 9.21
C PRO A 156 20.47 0.68 8.12
N ASP A 157 21.74 0.98 8.38
CA ASP A 157 22.58 1.79 7.48
C ASP A 157 22.83 1.10 6.12
N ASP A 158 22.98 -0.22 6.13
CA ASP A 158 23.15 -1.03 4.92
C ASP A 158 21.97 -0.94 3.95
N TYR A 159 20.75 -0.69 4.45
CA TYR A 159 19.60 -0.37 3.60
C TYR A 159 19.86 0.85 2.72
N PHE A 160 20.51 1.88 3.26
CA PHE A 160 20.81 3.11 2.52
C PHE A 160 22.06 2.95 1.65
N ASP A 161 23.02 2.12 2.07
CA ASP A 161 24.23 1.81 1.31
C ASP A 161 23.93 1.00 0.05
N ALA A 162 22.92 0.13 0.11
CA ALA A 162 22.51 -0.67 -1.02
C ALA A 162 21.93 0.14 -2.19
N ALA A 163 21.45 1.39 -1.96
CA ALA A 163 20.88 2.22 -3.01
C ALA A 163 20.95 3.72 -2.66
N ILE A 164 21.84 4.43 -3.28
CA ILE A 164 22.15 5.85 -3.05
C ILE A 164 20.92 6.78 -3.15
N TRP A 165 19.98 6.47 -4.05
CA TRP A 165 18.75 7.26 -4.22
C TRP A 165 17.91 7.36 -2.94
N ARG A 166 18.03 6.39 -2.02
CA ARG A 166 17.33 6.38 -0.73
C ARG A 166 17.77 7.48 0.23
N ARG A 167 18.92 8.11 -0.06
CA ARG A 167 19.45 9.27 0.69
C ARG A 167 19.14 10.60 0.01
N GLN A 168 18.41 10.59 -1.10
CA GLN A 168 18.14 11.74 -1.94
C GLN A 168 16.67 12.11 -1.91
N GLU A 169 16.30 13.27 -2.46
CA GLU A 169 14.90 13.70 -2.59
C GLU A 169 14.05 12.61 -3.28
N GLY A 170 12.90 12.29 -2.67
CA GLY A 170 12.06 11.18 -3.09
C GLY A 170 12.42 9.81 -2.48
N GLY A 171 13.55 9.69 -1.78
CA GLY A 171 13.97 8.47 -1.09
C GLY A 171 13.59 8.39 0.38
N GLY A 172 12.90 9.39 0.91
CA GLY A 172 12.49 9.46 2.30
C GLY A 172 11.24 8.64 2.64
N PRO A 173 10.91 8.53 3.93
CA PRO A 173 9.80 7.73 4.40
C PRO A 173 8.42 8.25 3.96
N ILE A 174 8.26 9.52 3.57
CA ILE A 174 6.98 10.02 3.04
C ILE A 174 6.59 9.22 1.79
N LEU A 175 7.44 9.15 0.78
CA LEU A 175 7.11 8.46 -0.47
C LEU A 175 7.19 6.95 -0.34
N ILE A 176 8.17 6.42 0.40
CA ILE A 176 8.41 4.98 0.48
C ILE A 176 7.37 4.29 1.40
N ASN A 177 7.07 4.90 2.56
CA ASN A 177 6.30 4.26 3.62
C ASN A 177 4.91 4.88 3.79
N MET A 178 4.79 6.24 3.86
CA MET A 178 3.51 6.90 4.12
C MET A 178 2.45 6.62 3.06
N ILE A 179 2.84 6.35 1.82
CA ILE A 179 1.91 6.01 0.74
C ILE A 179 1.05 4.77 1.05
N HIS A 180 1.57 3.80 1.80
CA HIS A 180 0.81 2.64 2.28
C HIS A 180 -0.16 3.02 3.40
N GLU A 181 0.32 3.84 4.34
CA GLU A 181 -0.46 4.31 5.48
C GLU A 181 -1.68 5.14 5.04
N ILE A 182 -1.50 5.97 4.01
CA ILE A 182 -2.59 6.75 3.41
C ILE A 182 -3.69 5.84 2.87
N GLY A 183 -3.34 4.78 2.16
CA GLY A 183 -4.31 3.79 1.68
C GLY A 183 -5.10 3.15 2.82
N ASN A 184 -4.41 2.76 3.89
CA ASN A 184 -5.01 2.20 5.08
C ASN A 184 -5.98 3.19 5.75
N LEU A 185 -5.52 4.42 6.02
CA LEU A 185 -6.31 5.45 6.69
C LEU A 185 -7.54 5.85 5.88
N ARG A 186 -7.43 6.00 4.55
CA ARG A 186 -8.56 6.26 3.66
C ARG A 186 -9.60 5.13 3.74
N SER A 187 -9.14 3.89 3.72
CA SER A 187 -10.04 2.72 3.78
C SER A 187 -10.79 2.59 5.10
N LEU A 188 -10.25 3.13 6.19
CA LEU A 188 -10.81 3.04 7.54
C LEU A 188 -11.59 4.30 7.96
N CYS A 189 -11.12 5.49 7.58
CA CYS A 189 -11.65 6.76 8.10
C CYS A 189 -12.30 7.63 7.01
N GLY A 190 -12.28 7.19 5.74
CA GLY A 190 -12.81 7.97 4.60
C GLY A 190 -11.75 8.85 3.93
N GLU A 191 -12.19 9.67 2.95
CA GLU A 191 -11.30 10.48 2.15
C GLU A 191 -10.59 11.56 2.95
N ILE A 192 -9.27 11.72 2.69
CA ILE A 192 -8.46 12.80 3.25
C ILE A 192 -8.58 14.01 2.34
N VAL A 193 -9.03 15.15 2.90
CA VAL A 193 -9.30 16.39 2.16
C VAL A 193 -8.34 17.53 2.49
N ALA A 194 -7.54 17.42 3.57
CA ALA A 194 -6.48 18.37 3.86
C ALA A 194 -5.37 17.72 4.69
N VAL A 195 -4.14 18.20 4.51
CA VAL A 195 -2.97 17.77 5.26
C VAL A 195 -2.12 18.96 5.71
N GLN A 196 -1.45 18.81 6.87
CA GLN A 196 -0.42 19.70 7.35
C GLN A 196 0.75 18.83 7.85
N ALA A 197 2.00 19.26 7.65
CA ALA A 197 3.14 18.47 8.09
C ALA A 197 4.34 19.32 8.51
N MET A 198 5.15 18.75 9.41
CA MET A 198 6.49 19.21 9.77
C MET A 198 7.45 18.04 9.58
N GLN A 199 8.63 18.30 9.01
CA GLN A 199 9.64 17.27 8.77
C GLN A 199 10.99 17.64 9.40
N SER A 200 11.79 16.61 9.64
CA SER A 200 13.18 16.71 10.09
C SER A 200 14.04 15.70 9.32
N SER A 201 15.31 16.05 9.14
CA SER A 201 16.37 15.16 8.68
C SER A 201 17.51 15.07 9.70
N ALA A 202 17.27 15.54 10.94
CA ALA A 202 18.32 15.73 11.95
C ALA A 202 18.89 14.42 12.50
N ALA A 203 18.16 13.33 12.44
CA ALA A 203 18.62 12.05 12.98
C ALA A 203 19.68 11.39 12.08
N ARG A 204 19.48 11.45 10.75
CA ARG A 204 20.40 10.84 9.76
C ARG A 204 21.30 11.86 9.07
N GLY A 205 20.90 13.14 9.02
CA GLY A 205 21.65 14.19 8.33
C GLY A 205 21.65 14.07 6.80
N PHE A 206 20.70 13.31 6.21
CA PHE A 206 20.54 13.21 4.77
C PHE A 206 19.80 14.43 4.21
N PRO A 207 19.91 14.73 2.89
CA PRO A 207 19.14 15.78 2.23
C PRO A 207 17.62 15.54 2.22
N VAL A 208 17.17 14.35 2.60
CA VAL A 208 15.78 13.91 2.63
C VAL A 208 15.32 13.72 4.08
N GLU A 209 14.02 13.83 4.32
CA GLU A 209 13.45 13.66 5.66
C GLU A 209 13.66 12.24 6.19
N ASP A 210 13.84 12.14 7.52
CA ASP A 210 13.87 10.89 8.30
C ASP A 210 12.70 10.79 9.29
N THR A 211 12.07 11.92 9.62
CA THR A 211 10.99 12.02 10.61
C THR A 211 9.98 13.07 10.18
N VAL A 212 8.68 12.74 10.29
CA VAL A 212 7.58 13.62 9.87
C VAL A 212 6.42 13.53 10.85
N CYS A 213 5.90 14.68 11.29
CA CYS A 213 4.64 14.81 12.03
C CYS A 213 3.56 15.34 11.07
N ILE A 214 2.44 14.64 10.94
CA ILE A 214 1.39 14.90 9.95
C ILE A 214 0.05 15.08 10.64
N GLY A 215 -0.64 16.19 10.34
CA GLY A 215 -2.04 16.41 10.63
C GLY A 215 -2.90 16.08 9.41
N LEU A 216 -4.04 15.43 9.63
CA LEU A 216 -4.97 15.00 8.59
C LEU A 216 -6.37 15.54 8.89
N ARG A 217 -7.12 15.92 7.86
CA ARG A 217 -8.56 16.19 7.93
C ARG A 217 -9.27 15.30 6.93
N PHE A 218 -10.25 14.56 7.41
CA PHE A 218 -11.11 13.70 6.60
C PHE A 218 -12.36 14.46 6.14
N GLU A 219 -12.97 13.98 5.06
CA GLU A 219 -14.20 14.58 4.48
C GLU A 219 -15.36 14.62 5.48
N SER A 220 -15.45 13.63 6.38
CA SER A 220 -16.42 13.59 7.48
C SER A 220 -16.23 14.68 8.54
N GLY A 221 -15.11 15.41 8.51
CA GLY A 221 -14.68 16.35 9.54
C GLY A 221 -13.84 15.72 10.65
N ALA A 222 -13.65 14.41 10.65
CA ALA A 222 -12.73 13.74 11.58
C ALA A 222 -11.29 14.25 11.38
N LEU A 223 -10.51 14.29 12.48
CA LEU A 223 -9.11 14.71 12.44
C LEU A 223 -8.17 13.53 12.72
N GLY A 224 -7.01 13.57 12.09
CA GLY A 224 -5.96 12.60 12.31
C GLY A 224 -4.61 13.21 12.65
N SER A 225 -3.82 12.48 13.43
CA SER A 225 -2.40 12.74 13.61
C SER A 225 -1.60 11.50 13.26
N PHE A 226 -0.47 11.68 12.58
CA PHE A 226 0.40 10.59 12.20
C PHE A 226 1.87 10.94 12.43
N LEU A 227 2.61 10.05 13.08
CA LEU A 227 4.05 10.20 13.28
C LEU A 227 4.77 9.11 12.47
N LEU A 228 5.63 9.57 11.57
CA LEU A 228 6.42 8.74 10.65
C LEU A 228 7.90 8.93 10.93
N SER A 229 8.67 7.86 11.12
CA SER A 229 10.13 7.93 11.17
C SER A 229 10.76 6.60 10.78
N ASP A 230 11.81 6.66 9.99
CA ASP A 230 12.64 5.51 9.65
C ASP A 230 13.97 5.46 10.43
N SER A 231 14.12 6.36 11.40
CA SER A 231 15.28 6.47 12.30
C SER A 231 14.93 6.32 13.78
N SER A 232 13.70 5.90 14.10
CA SER A 232 13.22 5.74 15.47
C SER A 232 13.27 4.28 15.90
N ALA A 233 13.98 3.96 16.98
CA ALA A 233 13.99 2.62 17.58
C ALA A 233 12.67 2.39 18.33
N CYS A 234 11.62 2.08 17.59
CA CYS A 234 10.26 1.86 18.09
C CYS A 234 9.60 0.74 17.29
N ALA A 235 8.71 -0.02 17.92
CA ALA A 235 8.01 -1.15 17.29
C ALA A 235 6.63 -0.78 16.72
N ARG A 236 6.29 0.51 16.62
CA ARG A 236 4.96 0.97 16.23
C ARG A 236 4.86 1.23 14.73
N SER A 237 5.09 0.18 13.94
CA SER A 237 4.88 0.16 12.48
C SER A 237 4.02 -1.03 12.08
N TRP A 238 3.41 -0.96 10.90
CA TRP A 238 2.59 -2.06 10.38
C TRP A 238 3.36 -3.38 10.32
N GLU A 239 4.57 -3.36 9.78
CA GLU A 239 5.41 -4.55 9.61
C GLU A 239 5.74 -5.24 10.94
N GLN A 240 5.99 -4.45 12.00
CA GLN A 240 6.41 -4.96 13.29
C GLN A 240 5.24 -5.31 14.21
N THR A 241 4.00 -4.98 13.84
CA THR A 241 2.82 -5.21 14.69
C THR A 241 1.77 -6.13 14.08
N SER A 242 1.65 -6.16 12.73
CA SER A 242 0.59 -6.90 12.04
C SER A 242 0.78 -8.42 12.04
N GLN A 243 2.02 -8.91 12.13
CA GLN A 243 2.37 -10.34 11.97
C GLN A 243 2.02 -10.91 10.58
N GLU A 244 1.86 -10.05 9.57
CA GLU A 244 1.54 -10.46 8.20
C GLU A 244 2.78 -10.75 7.35
N ASN A 245 3.97 -10.37 7.82
CA ASN A 245 5.23 -10.62 7.15
C ASN A 245 6.25 -11.22 8.13
N ALA A 246 6.53 -12.51 7.99
CA ALA A 246 7.43 -13.25 8.85
C ALA A 246 8.91 -12.81 8.79
N SER A 247 9.28 -11.95 7.83
CA SER A 247 10.64 -11.38 7.73
C SER A 247 10.93 -10.34 8.81
N TYR A 248 9.90 -9.80 9.48
CA TYR A 248 10.04 -8.81 10.53
C TYR A 248 9.80 -9.42 11.92
N PRO A 249 10.58 -9.04 12.95
CA PRO A 249 10.23 -9.34 14.33
C PRO A 249 8.88 -8.70 14.67
N SER A 250 8.06 -9.39 15.46
CA SER A 250 6.70 -8.97 15.77
C SER A 250 6.52 -8.64 17.24
N TYR A 251 5.72 -7.59 17.51
CA TYR A 251 5.37 -7.10 18.85
C TYR A 251 3.84 -7.06 18.98
N GLU A 252 3.28 -8.11 19.55
CA GLU A 252 1.84 -8.41 19.55
C GLU A 252 1.00 -7.49 20.42
N ASP A 253 1.61 -6.77 21.36
CA ASP A 253 0.97 -5.85 22.29
C ASP A 253 0.96 -4.39 21.83
N GLU A 254 1.65 -4.08 20.72
CA GLU A 254 1.75 -2.74 20.14
C GLU A 254 0.73 -2.52 19.02
N ASP A 255 0.30 -1.28 18.88
CA ASP A 255 -0.61 -0.81 17.84
C ASP A 255 0.02 0.33 17.03
N CYS A 256 -0.26 0.35 15.74
CA CYS A 256 0.11 1.47 14.88
C CYS A 256 -1.04 2.46 14.63
N TYR A 257 -2.31 2.05 14.81
CA TYR A 257 -3.44 2.99 14.76
C TYR A 257 -4.36 2.85 15.97
N VAL A 258 -4.94 3.99 16.37
CA VAL A 258 -6.09 4.05 17.26
C VAL A 258 -7.16 4.89 16.57
N ILE A 259 -8.29 4.27 16.24
CA ILE A 259 -9.43 4.92 15.59
C ILE A 259 -10.50 5.14 16.66
N SER A 260 -10.94 6.37 16.81
CA SER A 260 -11.89 6.77 17.86
C SER A 260 -13.14 7.38 17.25
N GLY A 261 -14.27 6.80 17.57
CA GLY A 261 -15.59 7.32 17.21
C GLY A 261 -16.36 7.80 18.44
N LYS A 262 -17.62 8.20 18.22
CA LYS A 262 -18.51 8.71 19.27
C LYS A 262 -18.88 7.64 20.30
N ASN A 263 -18.87 6.34 19.92
CA ASN A 263 -19.29 5.23 20.78
C ASN A 263 -18.13 4.43 21.33
N GLY A 264 -16.98 4.44 20.66
CA GLY A 264 -15.86 3.61 21.05
C GLY A 264 -14.60 3.84 20.25
N SER A 265 -13.59 3.02 20.50
CA SER A 265 -12.31 3.04 19.81
C SER A 265 -11.85 1.63 19.46
N LEU A 266 -11.14 1.53 18.34
CA LEU A 266 -10.48 0.34 17.84
C LEU A 266 -8.97 0.59 17.75
N SER A 267 -8.19 -0.27 18.37
CA SER A 267 -6.73 -0.32 18.22
C SER A 267 -6.37 -1.32 17.12
N VAL A 268 -5.49 -0.94 16.19
CA VAL A 268 -5.08 -1.75 15.05
C VAL A 268 -3.55 -1.88 15.06
N PRO A 269 -3.00 -3.07 14.94
CA PRO A 269 -3.59 -4.33 14.49
C PRO A 269 -4.00 -5.29 15.61
N THR A 270 -3.90 -4.92 16.88
CA THR A 270 -4.31 -5.80 17.99
C THR A 270 -5.81 -6.08 18.01
N MET A 271 -6.61 -5.25 17.33
CA MET A 271 -8.06 -5.34 17.22
C MET A 271 -8.78 -5.24 18.58
N ARG A 272 -8.14 -4.54 19.55
CA ARG A 272 -8.75 -4.26 20.86
C ARG A 272 -9.81 -3.18 20.73
N LEU A 273 -10.98 -3.44 21.32
CA LEU A 273 -12.14 -2.56 21.33
C LEU A 273 -12.39 -2.02 22.74
N LYS A 274 -12.74 -0.74 22.81
CA LYS A 274 -13.36 -0.10 23.99
C LYS A 274 -14.58 0.65 23.49
N TYR A 275 -15.75 0.37 24.07
CA TYR A 275 -16.99 0.98 23.57
C TYR A 275 -18.06 1.11 24.64
N TYR A 276 -19.02 1.99 24.41
CA TYR A 276 -20.26 2.12 25.18
C TYR A 276 -21.37 1.37 24.44
N ALA A 277 -22.04 0.43 25.12
CA ALA A 277 -23.11 -0.36 24.51
C ALA A 277 -24.36 0.48 24.20
N ARG A 278 -24.54 1.60 24.89
CA ARG A 278 -25.68 2.50 24.75
C ARG A 278 -25.23 3.95 24.73
N VAL A 279 -25.94 4.78 23.97
CA VAL A 279 -25.63 6.21 23.80
C VAL A 279 -25.66 6.97 25.14
N GLU A 280 -26.60 6.64 26.02
CA GLU A 280 -26.75 7.23 27.37
C GLU A 280 -25.64 6.84 28.35
N ASP A 281 -24.81 5.87 28.00
CA ASP A 281 -23.66 5.49 28.81
C ASP A 281 -22.39 6.25 28.45
N ARG A 282 -22.40 7.05 27.38
CA ARG A 282 -21.25 7.88 26.96
C ARG A 282 -20.87 8.88 28.05
N SER A 283 -19.81 8.60 28.78
CA SER A 283 -19.34 9.44 29.87
C SER A 283 -17.93 9.04 30.27
N TRP A 284 -17.07 10.02 30.54
CA TRP A 284 -15.75 9.75 31.11
C TRP A 284 -15.79 9.21 32.55
N TRP A 285 -16.96 9.26 33.18
CA TRP A 285 -17.19 8.71 34.53
C TRP A 285 -17.64 7.25 34.50
N LYS A 286 -18.03 6.72 33.35
CA LYS A 286 -18.47 5.34 33.20
C LYS A 286 -17.40 4.49 32.55
N PRO A 287 -17.21 3.22 32.95
CA PRO A 287 -16.26 2.34 32.35
C PRO A 287 -16.71 1.97 30.93
N PHE A 288 -15.76 1.78 30.02
CA PHE A 288 -15.98 1.14 28.73
C PHE A 288 -16.26 -0.35 28.91
N GLN A 289 -17.06 -0.91 28.04
CA GLN A 289 -16.97 -2.32 27.71
C GLN A 289 -15.71 -2.55 26.87
N THR A 290 -15.10 -3.73 27.03
CA THR A 290 -13.90 -4.13 26.30
C THR A 290 -14.19 -5.36 25.47
N GLY A 291 -13.58 -5.45 24.30
CA GLY A 291 -13.70 -6.57 23.38
C GLY A 291 -12.44 -6.77 22.56
N LEU A 292 -12.41 -7.86 21.82
CA LEU A 292 -11.39 -8.19 20.85
C LEU A 292 -12.10 -8.66 19.57
N ALA A 293 -11.84 -7.98 18.45
CA ALA A 293 -12.30 -8.45 17.15
C ALA A 293 -11.29 -9.46 16.59
N GLY A 294 -11.61 -10.74 16.69
CA GLY A 294 -10.74 -11.82 16.24
C GLY A 294 -10.49 -11.75 14.73
N VAL A 295 -9.24 -11.99 14.32
CA VAL A 295 -8.82 -12.00 12.92
C VAL A 295 -7.74 -13.07 12.72
N GLU A 296 -7.86 -13.86 11.65
CA GLU A 296 -6.78 -14.72 11.17
C GLU A 296 -5.86 -13.91 10.29
N ARG A 297 -4.55 -14.05 10.49
CA ARG A 297 -3.53 -13.32 9.74
C ARG A 297 -3.00 -14.16 8.60
N HIS A 298 -2.88 -13.53 7.43
CA HIS A 298 -2.30 -14.13 6.23
C HIS A 298 -1.43 -13.08 5.53
N ASP A 299 -0.48 -13.53 4.71
CA ASP A 299 0.32 -12.62 3.89
C ASP A 299 -0.58 -11.88 2.88
N PRO A 300 -0.68 -10.54 2.96
CA PRO A 300 -1.51 -9.77 2.04
C PRO A 300 -1.08 -9.86 0.57
N LEU A 301 0.19 -10.18 0.30
CA LEU A 301 0.66 -10.39 -1.07
C LEU A 301 0.10 -11.68 -1.69
N GLU A 302 -0.08 -12.74 -0.90
CA GLU A 302 -0.75 -13.96 -1.37
C GLU A 302 -2.22 -13.69 -1.72
N ILE A 303 -2.92 -12.95 -0.84
CA ILE A 303 -4.33 -12.57 -1.07
C ILE A 303 -4.43 -11.63 -2.27
N GLN A 304 -3.49 -10.70 -2.43
CA GLN A 304 -3.44 -9.80 -3.59
C GLN A 304 -3.25 -10.57 -4.90
N LEU A 305 -2.39 -11.58 -4.93
CA LEU A 305 -2.17 -12.42 -6.12
C LEU A 305 -3.44 -13.18 -6.50
N GLU A 306 -4.13 -13.79 -5.52
CA GLU A 306 -5.40 -14.48 -5.78
C GLU A 306 -6.49 -13.51 -6.26
N HIS A 307 -6.57 -12.33 -5.63
CA HIS A 307 -7.47 -11.26 -6.08
C HIS A 307 -7.15 -10.82 -7.52
N PHE A 308 -5.87 -10.66 -7.87
CA PHE A 308 -5.48 -10.32 -9.25
C PHE A 308 -5.91 -11.41 -10.24
N CYS A 309 -5.77 -12.68 -9.89
CA CYS A 309 -6.31 -13.78 -10.71
C CYS A 309 -7.83 -13.66 -10.91
N ASN A 310 -8.57 -13.25 -9.88
CA ASN A 310 -10.01 -13.05 -9.96
C ASN A 310 -10.40 -11.81 -10.79
N VAL A 311 -9.61 -10.74 -10.73
CA VAL A 311 -9.74 -9.58 -11.61
C VAL A 311 -9.50 -9.98 -13.08
N ILE A 312 -8.47 -10.78 -13.36
CA ILE A 312 -8.21 -11.31 -14.71
C ILE A 312 -9.41 -12.13 -15.21
N ARG A 313 -9.96 -13.01 -14.38
CA ARG A 313 -11.17 -13.81 -14.70
C ARG A 313 -12.42 -12.96 -14.88
N GLY A 314 -12.43 -11.72 -14.36
CA GLY A 314 -13.60 -10.84 -14.36
C GLY A 314 -14.65 -11.21 -13.31
N THR A 315 -14.27 -11.97 -12.30
CA THR A 315 -15.15 -12.37 -11.18
C THR A 315 -15.15 -11.37 -10.03
N GLU A 316 -14.13 -10.53 -9.96
CA GLU A 316 -14.01 -9.46 -8.95
C GLU A 316 -13.54 -8.15 -9.59
N SER A 317 -13.94 -7.02 -9.00
CA SER A 317 -13.44 -5.70 -9.36
C SER A 317 -12.14 -5.39 -8.59
N PRO A 318 -11.21 -4.60 -9.14
CA PRO A 318 -9.99 -4.21 -8.46
C PRO A 318 -10.27 -3.54 -7.11
N LEU A 319 -9.73 -4.09 -6.01
CA LEU A 319 -9.86 -3.53 -4.67
C LEU A 319 -9.15 -2.17 -4.55
N VAL A 320 -8.04 -2.00 -5.25
CA VAL A 320 -7.33 -0.73 -5.39
C VAL A 320 -7.24 -0.41 -6.87
N SER A 321 -8.11 0.48 -7.31
CA SER A 321 -8.14 0.96 -8.70
C SER A 321 -6.97 1.92 -9.01
N VAL A 322 -6.78 2.25 -10.28
CA VAL A 322 -5.85 3.32 -10.70
C VAL A 322 -6.23 4.64 -10.04
N ARG A 323 -7.53 4.94 -9.88
CA ARG A 323 -8.03 6.13 -9.19
C ARG A 323 -7.61 6.16 -7.73
N ASP A 324 -7.71 5.02 -7.02
CA ASP A 324 -7.29 4.91 -5.62
C ASP A 324 -5.77 5.06 -5.47
N GLY A 325 -5.00 4.42 -6.34
CA GLY A 325 -3.54 4.56 -6.37
C GLY A 325 -3.10 6.00 -6.65
N LEU A 326 -3.76 6.68 -7.59
CA LEU A 326 -3.52 8.09 -7.89
C LEU A 326 -3.91 8.99 -6.71
N ARG A 327 -5.03 8.71 -6.03
CA ARG A 327 -5.43 9.45 -4.84
C ARG A 327 -4.40 9.34 -3.74
N ASN A 328 -3.86 8.13 -3.50
CA ASN A 328 -2.78 7.91 -2.53
C ASN A 328 -1.52 8.71 -2.90
N LEU A 329 -1.15 8.75 -4.17
CA LEU A 329 0.00 9.53 -4.65
C LEU A 329 -0.23 11.05 -4.44
N ILE A 330 -1.40 11.58 -4.82
CA ILE A 330 -1.74 13.00 -4.63
C ILE A 330 -1.62 13.40 -3.16
N ILE A 331 -2.15 12.60 -2.24
CA ILE A 331 -2.08 12.88 -0.80
C ILE A 331 -0.63 12.81 -0.30
N THR A 332 0.15 11.84 -0.78
CA THR A 332 1.57 11.70 -0.43
C THR A 332 2.39 12.92 -0.88
N GLU A 333 2.17 13.39 -2.12
CA GLU A 333 2.82 14.62 -2.63
C GLU A 333 2.36 15.87 -1.85
N ALA A 334 1.07 15.95 -1.48
CA ALA A 334 0.54 17.04 -0.66
C ALA A 334 1.19 17.09 0.74
N ILE A 335 1.47 15.94 1.37
CA ILE A 335 2.22 15.86 2.64
C ILE A 335 3.63 16.42 2.47
N SER A 336 4.34 16.04 1.41
CA SER A 336 5.67 16.57 1.11
C SER A 336 5.65 18.09 0.88
N ALA A 337 4.64 18.58 0.14
CA ALA A 337 4.46 20.01 -0.10
C ALA A 337 4.12 20.77 1.20
N ALA A 338 3.25 20.22 2.04
CA ALA A 338 2.90 20.78 3.34
C ALA A 338 4.13 20.87 4.26
N ALA A 339 4.95 19.81 4.31
CA ALA A 339 6.15 19.77 5.12
C ALA A 339 7.22 20.79 4.67
N LYS A 340 7.34 21.02 3.36
CA LYS A 340 8.27 22.03 2.78
C LYS A 340 7.77 23.46 2.99
N SER A 341 6.48 23.71 2.86
CA SER A 341 5.90 25.06 2.93
C SER A 341 5.49 25.49 4.34
N GLY A 342 5.27 24.54 5.27
CA GLY A 342 4.67 24.80 6.58
C GLY A 342 3.16 25.14 6.52
N SER A 343 2.53 25.02 5.35
CA SER A 343 1.14 25.41 5.13
C SER A 343 0.23 24.19 5.05
N ILE A 344 -1.07 24.40 5.31
CA ILE A 344 -2.09 23.39 5.04
C ILE A 344 -2.27 23.25 3.52
N MET A 345 -2.28 22.01 3.05
CA MET A 345 -2.60 21.67 1.66
C MET A 345 -3.99 21.06 1.59
N GLU A 346 -4.88 21.75 0.89
CA GLU A 346 -6.22 21.25 0.54
C GLU A 346 -6.13 20.28 -0.63
N ILE A 347 -6.90 19.19 -0.56
CA ILE A 347 -6.87 18.11 -1.55
C ILE A 347 -8.24 18.04 -2.22
N GLY A 348 -8.32 18.54 -3.42
CA GLY A 348 -9.53 18.52 -4.26
C GLY A 348 -9.87 17.12 -4.80
N PRO A 349 -11.03 16.94 -5.45
CA PRO A 349 -11.38 15.72 -6.17
C PRO A 349 -10.43 15.47 -7.35
N ILE A 350 -10.40 14.20 -7.83
CA ILE A 350 -9.66 13.81 -9.04
C ILE A 350 -10.57 13.95 -10.25
#